data_2a0b11ea64ff6bc913c63fea62712209
#
_entry.id   2a0b11ea64ff6bc913c63fea62712209
#
_cell.length_a   1.000
_cell.length_b   1.000
_cell.length_c   1.000
_cell.angle_alpha   90.00
_cell.angle_beta   90.00
_cell.angle_gamma   90.00
#
_symmetry.space_group_name_H-M   'P 1'
#
loop_
_entity.id
_entity.type
_entity.pdbx_description
1 polymer ?
#
loop_
_entity_poly.entity_id
_entity_poly.type
_entity_poly.pdbx_seq_one_letter_code
_entity_poly.pdbx_strand_id
1 'polypeptide(L)'
;MLRLHELFAQMGIHRGDKIALCGRNCANWAVAYLAIASYEGVCVSILQDFTAVDIAHLLEHSDSELLFVGPYVWKELQHQQLPEKLKAVLSLEDWRVLTINGKDSESECKRLKKTVDKSFAAKYPNGVSAEDISFTADPDALSLLNYTSGSTGSPKGVMLNGRSLSNNVE
;
A
#
# COMPACT_ATOMS: atom_id res chain seq x y z
N MET A 1 3.28 11.16 3.63
CA MET A 1 2.57 10.22 4.51
C MET A 1 1.13 10.66 4.79
N LEU A 2 0.86 11.76 5.46
CA LEU A 2 -0.50 12.17 5.89
C LEU A 2 -1.51 12.34 4.73
N ARG A 3 -1.09 12.76 3.54
CA ARG A 3 -1.96 12.74 2.34
C ARG A 3 -2.35 11.33 1.91
N LEU A 4 -1.47 10.34 2.12
CA LEU A 4 -1.79 8.94 1.86
C LEU A 4 -2.79 8.42 2.91
N HIS A 5 -2.71 8.88 4.17
CA HIS A 5 -3.73 8.56 5.17
C HIS A 5 -5.11 9.07 4.78
N GLU A 6 -5.21 10.31 4.23
CA GLU A 6 -6.48 10.82 3.71
C GLU A 6 -6.97 9.97 2.52
N LEU A 7 -6.07 9.54 1.64
CA LEU A 7 -6.43 8.65 0.53
C LEU A 7 -6.94 7.30 1.05
N PHE A 8 -6.27 6.69 2.03
CA PHE A 8 -6.70 5.44 2.65
C PHE A 8 -8.10 5.57 3.26
N ALA A 9 -8.35 6.65 4.00
CA ALA A 9 -9.66 6.94 4.57
C ALA A 9 -10.75 7.11 3.48
N GLN A 10 -10.47 7.83 2.39
CA GLN A 10 -11.40 8.01 1.29
C GLN A 10 -11.69 6.72 0.51
N MET A 11 -10.75 5.78 0.52
CA MET A 11 -10.91 4.45 -0.07
C MET A 11 -11.54 3.44 0.89
N GLY A 12 -11.91 3.87 2.11
CA GLY A 12 -12.49 2.99 3.12
C GLY A 12 -11.51 1.91 3.60
N ILE A 13 -10.25 2.27 3.74
CA ILE A 13 -9.22 1.43 4.36
C ILE A 13 -9.25 1.66 5.87
N HIS A 14 -9.17 0.59 6.64
CA HIS A 14 -9.19 0.59 8.08
C HIS A 14 -7.89 0.02 8.67
N ARG A 15 -7.75 0.11 9.98
CA ARG A 15 -6.64 -0.53 10.72
C ARG A 15 -6.66 -2.04 10.46
N GLY A 16 -5.49 -2.60 10.19
CA GLY A 16 -5.32 -4.02 9.91
C GLY A 16 -5.63 -4.44 8.48
N ASP A 17 -6.20 -3.53 7.65
CA ASP A 17 -6.38 -3.82 6.24
C ASP A 17 -5.03 -3.92 5.53
N LYS A 18 -4.98 -4.75 4.51
CA LYS A 18 -3.75 -5.09 3.81
C LYS A 18 -3.55 -4.22 2.59
N ILE A 19 -2.38 -3.60 2.54
CA ILE A 19 -1.96 -2.72 1.44
C ILE A 19 -0.68 -3.29 0.84
N ALA A 20 -0.78 -3.72 -0.41
CA ALA A 20 0.37 -4.28 -1.13
C ALA A 20 1.33 -3.21 -1.63
N LEU A 21 2.61 -3.56 -1.61
CA LEU A 21 3.71 -2.71 -2.04
C LEU A 21 4.67 -3.53 -2.89
N CYS A 22 4.66 -3.27 -4.21
CA CYS A 22 5.43 -4.03 -5.19
C CYS A 22 6.20 -3.10 -6.14
N GLY A 23 7.51 -3.02 -6.00
CA GLY A 23 8.35 -2.17 -6.84
C GLY A 23 9.77 -2.06 -6.29
N ARG A 24 10.61 -1.30 -7.01
CA ARG A 24 11.99 -1.04 -6.58
C ARG A 24 12.03 -0.21 -5.32
N ASN A 25 13.01 -0.50 -4.46
CA ASN A 25 13.32 0.34 -3.31
C ASN A 25 13.71 1.75 -3.79
N CYS A 26 12.91 2.73 -3.42
CA CYS A 26 13.10 4.14 -3.73
C CYS A 26 12.47 4.99 -2.61
N ALA A 27 12.66 6.31 -2.67
CA ALA A 27 12.09 7.21 -1.66
C ALA A 27 10.57 7.05 -1.52
N ASN A 28 9.85 6.95 -2.63
CA ASN A 28 8.39 6.76 -2.61
C ASN A 28 7.98 5.41 -2.02
N TRP A 29 8.77 4.35 -2.25
CA TRP A 29 8.56 3.04 -1.62
C TRP A 29 8.62 3.17 -0.08
N ALA A 30 9.67 3.84 0.43
CA ALA A 30 9.82 4.08 1.86
C ALA A 30 8.68 4.95 2.43
N VAL A 31 8.26 5.99 1.71
CA VAL A 31 7.12 6.85 2.12
C VAL A 31 5.82 6.05 2.15
N ALA A 32 5.56 5.17 1.16
CA ALA A 32 4.39 4.31 1.15
C ALA A 32 4.40 3.35 2.33
N TYR A 33 5.54 2.67 2.58
CA TYR A 33 5.70 1.77 3.72
C TYR A 33 5.43 2.48 5.05
N LEU A 34 6.04 3.64 5.27
CA LEU A 34 5.84 4.42 6.49
C LEU A 34 4.40 4.94 6.62
N ALA A 35 3.75 5.29 5.50
CA ALA A 35 2.34 5.68 5.52
C ALA A 35 1.44 4.50 5.92
N ILE A 36 1.68 3.30 5.38
CA ILE A 36 0.93 2.10 5.73
C ILE A 36 1.12 1.76 7.20
N ALA A 37 2.37 1.71 7.67
CA ALA A 37 2.70 1.38 9.06
C ALA A 37 2.11 2.39 10.05
N SER A 38 2.20 3.69 9.76
CA SER A 38 1.66 4.74 10.62
C SER A 38 0.14 4.88 10.56
N TYR A 39 -0.51 4.32 9.54
CA TYR A 39 -1.97 4.17 9.46
C TYR A 39 -2.46 2.91 10.20
N GLU A 40 -1.51 2.10 10.72
CA GLU A 40 -1.76 0.78 11.30
C GLU A 40 -2.38 -0.21 10.32
N GLY A 41 -2.10 -0.03 9.03
CA GLY A 41 -2.34 -1.02 7.99
C GLY A 41 -1.28 -2.11 8.00
N VAL A 42 -1.57 -3.23 7.37
CA VAL A 42 -0.61 -4.31 7.15
C VAL A 42 0.06 -4.11 5.79
N CYS A 43 1.36 -3.86 5.79
CA CYS A 43 2.12 -3.80 4.55
C CYS A 43 2.30 -5.22 3.98
N VAL A 44 1.85 -5.46 2.76
CA VAL A 44 2.11 -6.70 2.03
C VAL A 44 3.25 -6.46 1.05
N SER A 45 4.46 -6.83 1.45
CA SER A 45 5.65 -6.65 0.62
C SER A 45 5.78 -7.79 -0.38
N ILE A 46 5.71 -7.45 -1.67
CA ILE A 46 5.81 -8.37 -2.79
C ILE A 46 7.05 -8.00 -3.61
N LEU A 47 7.92 -8.98 -3.85
CA LEU A 47 9.11 -8.78 -4.68
C LEU A 47 8.71 -8.45 -6.12
N GLN A 48 9.35 -7.43 -6.69
CA GLN A 48 9.10 -7.01 -8.08
C GLN A 48 9.52 -8.04 -9.14
N ASP A 49 10.35 -9.01 -8.75
CA ASP A 49 10.89 -10.03 -9.65
C ASP A 49 9.95 -11.26 -9.79
N PHE A 50 8.83 -11.28 -9.05
CA PHE A 50 7.77 -12.23 -9.30
C PHE A 50 7.08 -11.96 -10.63
N THR A 51 6.55 -13.02 -11.27
CA THR A 51 5.76 -12.85 -12.49
C THR A 51 4.47 -12.08 -12.22
N ALA A 52 3.89 -11.44 -13.25
CA ALA A 52 2.62 -10.73 -13.09
C ALA A 52 1.48 -11.66 -12.60
N VAL A 53 1.51 -12.94 -13.02
CA VAL A 53 0.55 -13.96 -12.57
C VAL A 53 0.73 -14.25 -11.08
N ASP A 54 1.98 -14.42 -10.63
CA ASP A 54 2.28 -14.66 -9.21
C ASP A 54 1.86 -13.46 -8.36
N ILE A 55 2.17 -12.23 -8.82
CA ILE A 55 1.78 -11.02 -8.11
C ILE A 55 0.25 -10.92 -7.98
N ALA A 56 -0.51 -11.18 -9.05
CA ALA A 56 -1.97 -11.19 -9.01
C ALA A 56 -2.49 -12.23 -8.01
N HIS A 57 -1.92 -13.44 -8.00
CA HIS A 57 -2.24 -14.49 -7.04
C HIS A 57 -1.90 -14.10 -5.59
N LEU A 58 -0.76 -13.42 -5.37
CA LEU A 58 -0.37 -12.96 -4.02
C LEU A 58 -1.27 -11.83 -3.51
N LEU A 59 -1.75 -10.96 -4.38
CA LEU A 59 -2.74 -9.94 -4.05
C LEU A 59 -4.05 -10.57 -3.58
N GLU A 60 -4.52 -11.62 -4.28
CA GLU A 60 -5.70 -12.39 -3.89
C GLU A 60 -5.47 -13.14 -2.57
N HIS A 61 -4.39 -13.89 -2.47
CA HIS A 61 -4.04 -14.68 -1.28
C HIS A 61 -3.89 -13.82 -0.01
N SER A 62 -3.37 -12.61 -0.15
CA SER A 62 -3.20 -11.70 0.97
C SER A 62 -4.46 -10.92 1.33
N ASP A 63 -5.51 -10.99 0.52
CA ASP A 63 -6.68 -10.10 0.63
C ASP A 63 -6.31 -8.60 0.56
N SER A 64 -5.35 -8.24 -0.28
CA SER A 64 -4.91 -6.84 -0.40
C SER A 64 -6.01 -5.94 -0.97
N GLU A 65 -6.25 -4.81 -0.33
CA GLU A 65 -7.29 -3.85 -0.72
C GLU A 65 -6.76 -2.66 -1.54
N LEU A 66 -5.48 -2.34 -1.39
CA LEU A 66 -4.77 -1.37 -2.22
C LEU A 66 -3.44 -1.96 -2.70
N LEU A 67 -2.96 -1.46 -3.83
CA LEU A 67 -1.63 -1.77 -4.36
C LEU A 67 -0.88 -0.49 -4.71
N PHE A 68 0.31 -0.32 -4.15
CA PHE A 68 1.33 0.58 -4.67
C PHE A 68 2.27 -0.19 -5.57
N VAL A 69 2.41 0.23 -6.82
CA VAL A 69 3.16 -0.53 -7.84
C VAL A 69 4.16 0.33 -8.59
N GLY A 70 5.34 -0.24 -8.82
CA GLY A 70 6.34 0.37 -9.69
C GLY A 70 5.96 0.27 -11.18
N PRO A 71 6.39 1.23 -12.04
CA PRO A 71 5.98 1.28 -13.44
C PRO A 71 6.39 0.04 -14.23
N TYR A 72 7.54 -0.54 -13.92
CA TYR A 72 8.02 -1.76 -14.56
C TYR A 72 7.11 -2.96 -14.29
N VAL A 73 6.67 -3.13 -13.04
CA VAL A 73 5.75 -4.21 -12.64
C VAL A 73 4.36 -3.96 -13.25
N TRP A 74 3.88 -2.72 -13.21
CA TRP A 74 2.55 -2.37 -13.71
C TRP A 74 2.39 -2.66 -15.20
N LYS A 75 3.43 -2.49 -15.99
CA LYS A 75 3.42 -2.76 -17.43
C LYS A 75 2.87 -4.14 -17.79
N GLU A 76 3.22 -5.16 -17.00
CA GLU A 76 2.76 -6.53 -17.22
C GLU A 76 1.52 -6.87 -16.37
N LEU A 77 1.47 -6.36 -15.13
CA LEU A 77 0.39 -6.67 -14.20
C LEU A 77 -0.97 -6.13 -14.65
N GLN A 78 -1.03 -4.98 -15.34
CA GLN A 78 -2.27 -4.39 -15.84
C GLN A 78 -3.06 -5.30 -16.81
N HIS A 79 -2.41 -6.31 -17.39
CA HIS A 79 -3.02 -7.29 -18.28
C HIS A 79 -3.54 -8.54 -17.58
N GLN A 80 -3.36 -8.62 -16.25
CA GLN A 80 -3.86 -9.73 -15.44
C GLN A 80 -5.22 -9.38 -14.85
N GLN A 81 -6.00 -10.43 -14.53
CA GLN A 81 -7.20 -10.26 -13.72
C GLN A 81 -6.76 -9.96 -12.28
N LEU A 82 -7.09 -8.77 -11.79
CA LEU A 82 -6.82 -8.36 -10.42
C LEU A 82 -7.96 -8.74 -9.49
N PRO A 83 -7.69 -8.95 -8.18
CA PRO A 83 -8.71 -9.30 -7.20
C PRO A 83 -9.84 -8.27 -7.12
N GLU A 84 -11.08 -8.74 -6.94
CA GLU A 84 -12.24 -7.85 -6.77
C GLU A 84 -12.15 -6.97 -5.50
N LYS A 85 -11.48 -7.46 -4.46
CA LYS A 85 -11.21 -6.71 -3.23
C LYS A 85 -10.28 -5.52 -3.44
N LEU A 86 -9.48 -5.52 -4.50
CA LEU A 86 -8.51 -4.46 -4.77
C LEU A 86 -9.22 -3.18 -5.21
N LYS A 87 -9.39 -2.26 -4.27
CA LYS A 87 -10.13 -1.00 -4.45
C LYS A 87 -9.41 -0.02 -5.37
N ALA A 88 -8.07 0.04 -5.30
CA ALA A 88 -7.28 0.88 -6.20
C ALA A 88 -5.84 0.40 -6.36
N VAL A 89 -5.25 0.80 -7.49
CA VAL A 89 -3.83 0.66 -7.80
C VAL A 89 -3.22 2.06 -7.95
N LEU A 90 -2.09 2.30 -7.29
CA LEU A 90 -1.37 3.57 -7.28
C LEU A 90 0.06 3.39 -7.79
N SER A 91 0.53 4.36 -8.56
CA SER A 91 1.90 4.41 -9.03
C SER A 91 2.85 4.84 -7.91
N LEU A 92 3.94 4.09 -7.71
CA LEU A 92 5.06 4.48 -6.84
C LEU A 92 5.92 5.60 -7.44
N GLU A 93 5.79 5.89 -8.72
CA GLU A 93 6.60 6.93 -9.38
C GLU A 93 6.10 8.34 -9.04
N ASP A 94 4.78 8.54 -9.11
CA ASP A 94 4.16 9.88 -9.06
C ASP A 94 2.88 9.95 -8.22
N TRP A 95 2.54 8.89 -7.49
CA TRP A 95 1.33 8.76 -6.66
C TRP A 95 0.02 8.82 -7.45
N ARG A 96 0.08 8.70 -8.76
CA ARG A 96 -1.10 8.69 -9.61
C ARG A 96 -1.91 7.42 -9.36
N VAL A 97 -3.22 7.59 -9.25
CA VAL A 97 -4.16 6.46 -9.21
C VAL A 97 -4.27 5.91 -10.63
N LEU A 98 -3.96 4.63 -10.80
CA LEU A 98 -3.96 3.93 -12.07
C LEU A 98 -5.31 3.28 -12.35
N THR A 99 -5.91 2.64 -11.33
CA THR A 99 -7.25 2.05 -11.42
C THR A 99 -8.03 2.26 -10.13
N ILE A 100 -9.37 2.29 -10.24
CA ILE A 100 -10.30 2.24 -9.11
C ILE A 100 -11.30 1.12 -9.40
N ASN A 101 -11.46 0.18 -8.44
CA ASN A 101 -12.31 -1.00 -8.57
C ASN A 101 -12.10 -1.74 -9.92
N GLY A 102 -10.82 -1.94 -10.28
CA GLY A 102 -10.41 -2.62 -11.51
C GLY A 102 -10.67 -1.84 -12.80
N LYS A 103 -11.12 -0.59 -12.74
CA LYS A 103 -11.40 0.24 -13.91
C LYS A 103 -10.40 1.39 -14.02
N ASP A 104 -9.88 1.60 -15.22
CA ASP A 104 -9.15 2.82 -15.57
C ASP A 104 -10.19 3.91 -15.86
N SER A 105 -10.40 4.79 -14.89
CA SER A 105 -11.34 5.91 -14.98
C SER A 105 -10.65 7.21 -14.59
N GLU A 106 -10.18 7.94 -15.58
CA GLU A 106 -9.52 9.23 -15.37
C GLU A 106 -10.38 10.22 -14.56
N SER A 107 -11.70 10.21 -14.80
CA SER A 107 -12.65 11.07 -14.10
C SER A 107 -12.77 10.71 -12.61
N GLU A 108 -12.82 9.42 -12.27
CA GLU A 108 -12.87 8.94 -10.89
C GLU A 108 -11.54 9.19 -10.17
N CYS A 109 -10.41 8.96 -10.83
CA CYS A 109 -9.08 9.26 -10.29
C CYS A 109 -8.92 10.75 -9.99
N LYS A 110 -9.35 11.64 -10.89
CA LYS A 110 -9.35 13.09 -10.66
C LYS A 110 -10.27 13.50 -9.51
N ARG A 111 -11.46 12.90 -9.42
CA ARG A 111 -12.42 13.15 -8.33
C ARG A 111 -11.83 12.72 -6.99
N LEU A 112 -11.25 11.53 -6.90
CA LEU A 112 -10.61 11.03 -5.68
C LEU A 112 -9.47 11.97 -5.23
N LYS A 113 -8.57 12.32 -6.14
CA LYS A 113 -7.48 13.26 -5.86
C LYS A 113 -8.00 14.59 -5.31
N LYS A 114 -9.01 15.19 -5.94
CA LYS A 114 -9.62 16.44 -5.49
C LYS A 114 -10.23 16.31 -4.09
N THR A 115 -10.86 15.18 -3.81
CA THR A 115 -11.46 14.91 -2.49
C THR A 115 -10.37 14.78 -1.43
N VAL A 116 -9.30 14.02 -1.70
CA VAL A 116 -8.14 13.90 -0.81
C VAL A 116 -7.48 15.24 -0.53
N ASP A 117 -7.23 16.06 -1.57
CA ASP A 117 -6.62 17.36 -1.42
C ASP A 117 -7.50 18.31 -0.59
N LYS A 118 -8.83 18.28 -0.79
CA LYS A 118 -9.79 19.09 -0.01
C LYS A 118 -9.82 18.64 1.45
N SER A 119 -9.91 17.34 1.71
CA SER A 119 -9.91 16.77 3.07
C SER A 119 -8.61 17.10 3.79
N PHE A 120 -7.47 16.92 3.13
CA PHE A 120 -6.16 17.25 3.68
C PHE A 120 -6.04 18.75 4.04
N ALA A 121 -6.45 19.64 3.13
CA ALA A 121 -6.41 21.08 3.38
C ALA A 121 -7.34 21.50 4.53
N ALA A 122 -8.50 20.88 4.67
CA ALA A 122 -9.43 21.13 5.76
C ALA A 122 -8.87 20.67 7.12
N LYS A 123 -8.16 19.53 7.14
CA LYS A 123 -7.57 18.95 8.35
C LYS A 123 -6.30 19.70 8.81
N TYR A 124 -5.53 20.22 7.85
CA TYR A 124 -4.26 20.89 8.10
C TYR A 124 -4.24 22.31 7.48
N PRO A 125 -5.12 23.22 7.94
CA PRO A 125 -5.27 24.57 7.33
C PRO A 125 -4.03 25.43 7.49
N ASN A 126 -3.25 25.20 8.53
CA ASN A 126 -2.00 25.93 8.84
C ASN A 126 -0.73 25.14 8.47
N GLY A 127 -0.87 24.08 7.66
CA GLY A 127 0.22 23.15 7.36
C GLY A 127 0.32 22.04 8.41
N VAL A 128 1.26 21.13 8.20
CA VAL A 128 1.51 19.97 9.07
C VAL A 128 2.57 20.34 10.12
N SER A 129 2.30 20.06 11.38
CA SER A 129 3.24 20.22 12.50
C SER A 129 3.86 18.88 12.93
N ALA A 130 4.83 18.92 13.83
CA ALA A 130 5.43 17.69 14.39
C ALA A 130 4.43 16.89 15.24
N GLU A 131 3.49 17.59 15.91
CA GLU A 131 2.46 16.96 16.72
C GLU A 131 1.47 16.13 15.88
N ASP A 132 1.25 16.52 14.61
CA ASP A 132 0.38 15.78 13.68
C ASP A 132 0.97 14.42 13.27
N ILE A 133 2.26 14.18 13.56
CA ILE A 133 3.01 12.97 13.21
C ILE A 133 3.19 12.06 14.44
N SER A 134 2.29 12.12 15.39
CA SER A 134 2.28 11.20 16.52
C SER A 134 1.50 9.94 16.18
N PHE A 135 2.16 8.78 16.22
CA PHE A 135 1.56 7.49 15.95
C PHE A 135 1.70 6.58 17.17
N THR A 136 0.59 6.02 17.59
CA THR A 136 0.56 4.97 18.61
C THR A 136 0.09 3.69 17.95
N ALA A 137 1.02 2.78 17.66
CA ALA A 137 0.68 1.47 17.09
C ALA A 137 0.74 0.40 18.19
N ASP A 138 -0.14 -0.59 18.10
CA ASP A 138 -0.03 -1.80 18.90
C ASP A 138 1.19 -2.60 18.42
N PRO A 139 2.23 -2.79 19.25
CA PRO A 139 3.45 -3.48 18.85
C PRO A 139 3.23 -4.96 18.54
N ASP A 140 2.14 -5.55 19.02
CA ASP A 140 1.83 -6.96 18.82
C ASP A 140 0.86 -7.20 17.63
N ALA A 141 0.30 -6.12 17.05
CA ALA A 141 -0.50 -6.22 15.84
C ALA A 141 0.37 -6.61 14.62
N LEU A 142 -0.23 -7.37 13.69
CA LEU A 142 0.39 -7.67 12.40
C LEU A 142 0.71 -6.36 11.66
N SER A 143 1.95 -6.18 11.24
CA SER A 143 2.42 -4.96 10.58
C SER A 143 2.96 -5.20 9.17
N LEU A 144 3.57 -6.37 8.97
CA LEU A 144 4.17 -6.72 7.69
C LEU A 144 3.86 -8.17 7.33
N LEU A 145 3.44 -8.39 6.10
CA LEU A 145 3.37 -9.70 5.44
C LEU A 145 4.37 -9.68 4.29
N ASN A 146 5.48 -10.39 4.46
CA ASN A 146 6.56 -10.43 3.46
C ASN A 146 6.54 -11.74 2.69
N TYR A 147 6.36 -11.66 1.37
CA TYR A 147 6.41 -12.84 0.50
C TYR A 147 7.83 -13.08 0.01
N THR A 148 8.29 -14.32 0.21
CA THR A 148 9.59 -14.80 -0.25
C THR A 148 9.41 -15.94 -1.26
N SER A 149 10.39 -16.10 -2.17
CA SER A 149 10.45 -17.25 -3.07
C SER A 149 10.79 -18.51 -2.26
N GLY A 150 9.77 -19.25 -1.81
CA GLY A 150 10.00 -20.46 -1.03
C GLY A 150 10.87 -21.48 -1.77
N SER A 151 11.73 -22.19 -1.05
CA SER A 151 12.59 -23.27 -1.59
C SER A 151 11.80 -24.43 -2.23
N THR A 152 10.49 -24.49 -2.01
CA THR A 152 9.56 -25.50 -2.54
C THR A 152 8.81 -25.00 -3.79
N GLY A 153 9.17 -23.85 -4.37
CA GLY A 153 8.59 -23.31 -5.60
C GLY A 153 7.33 -22.45 -5.40
N SER A 154 6.66 -22.52 -4.25
CA SER A 154 5.52 -21.64 -3.93
C SER A 154 5.94 -20.51 -3.00
N PRO A 155 5.51 -19.26 -3.24
CA PRO A 155 5.79 -18.14 -2.35
C PRO A 155 5.24 -18.39 -0.95
N LYS A 156 6.02 -18.02 0.07
CA LYS A 156 5.62 -18.12 1.48
C LYS A 156 5.49 -16.74 2.09
N GLY A 157 4.37 -16.48 2.76
CA GLY A 157 4.14 -15.24 3.49
C GLY A 157 4.65 -15.33 4.93
N VAL A 158 5.62 -14.50 5.27
CA VAL A 158 6.15 -14.36 6.63
C VAL A 158 5.42 -13.20 7.30
N MET A 159 4.74 -13.47 8.42
CA MET A 159 4.01 -12.49 9.20
C MET A 159 4.90 -11.90 10.31
N LEU A 160 5.02 -10.58 10.34
CA LEU A 160 5.80 -9.85 11.34
C LEU A 160 4.94 -8.79 12.00
N ASN A 161 5.00 -8.73 13.33
CA ASN A 161 4.39 -7.65 14.12
C ASN A 161 5.38 -6.49 14.33
N GLY A 162 4.89 -5.37 14.86
CA GLY A 162 5.71 -4.19 15.12
C GLY A 162 6.91 -4.47 16.04
N ARG A 163 6.70 -5.31 17.07
CA ARG A 163 7.76 -5.72 18.01
C ARG A 163 8.89 -6.48 17.31
N SER A 164 8.55 -7.41 16.41
CA SER A 164 9.55 -8.16 15.64
C SER A 164 10.35 -7.27 14.69
N LEU A 165 9.75 -6.20 14.19
CA LEU A 165 10.43 -5.23 13.34
C LEU A 165 11.37 -4.33 14.15
N SER A 166 10.95 -3.84 15.33
CA SER A 166 11.77 -2.98 16.17
C SER A 166 12.98 -3.71 16.77
N ASN A 167 12.85 -4.96 17.17
CA ASN A 167 13.94 -5.75 17.74
C ASN A 167 15.11 -6.01 16.76
N ASN A 168 14.92 -5.74 15.46
CA ASN A 168 15.99 -5.85 14.46
C ASN A 168 16.77 -4.53 14.27
N VAL A 169 16.41 -3.47 14.99
CA VAL A 169 17.03 -2.14 14.87
C VAL A 169 17.93 -1.82 16.06
N GLU A 170 17.88 -2.61 17.13
CA GLU A 170 18.78 -2.56 18.29
C GLU A 170 20.05 -3.41 18.04
#